data_f77413512a9bbd9d04a0108aadeb1655
#
_entry.id   f77413512a9bbd9d04a0108aadeb1655
#
_cell.length_a   1.000
_cell.length_b   1.000
_cell.length_c   1.000
_cell.angle_alpha   90.00
_cell.angle_beta   90.00
_cell.angle_gamma   90.00
#
_symmetry.space_group_name_H-M   'P 1'
#
loop_
_entity.id
_entity.type
_entity.pdbx_description
1 polymer ?
#
loop_
_entity_poly.entity_id
_entity_poly.type
_entity_poly.pdbx_seq_one_letter_code
_entity_poly.pdbx_strand_id
1 'polypeptide(L)'
;MIYLELFRKDYYQHKGGLTLLFALVMFFPVLTSLLVDQNLFTVYIIPFAMVPIIVRVFLDSRTAFMIVCTIIMLSSITLRYPYEFILLQVVASMIAIYSLRELSQRSQLIRTAFFIFVGYALLYFSLELINENDLTRLNTRMYLYFMINGVLLLFAYPLLFVLEKIFGFTSNVTLVELSNINNKILREMS
;
A
#
# COMPACT_ATOMS: atom_id res chain seq x y z
N MET A 1 -2.55 -18.28 4.86
CA MET A 1 -1.75 -19.23 5.68
C MET A 1 -1.11 -20.30 4.83
N ILE A 2 -1.85 -21.09 4.06
CA ILE A 2 -1.33 -22.16 3.20
C ILE A 2 -0.17 -21.71 2.30
N TYR A 3 -0.28 -20.51 1.71
CA TYR A 3 0.81 -19.96 0.87
C TYR A 3 2.13 -19.76 1.65
N LEU A 4 2.09 -19.21 2.86
CA LEU A 4 3.29 -18.97 3.68
C LEU A 4 3.89 -20.28 4.15
N GLU A 5 3.07 -21.25 4.53
CA GLU A 5 3.51 -22.57 4.98
C GLU A 5 4.18 -23.36 3.85
N LEU A 6 3.65 -23.31 2.62
CA LEU A 6 4.15 -24.06 1.48
C LEU A 6 5.38 -23.41 0.82
N PHE A 7 5.37 -22.07 0.69
CA PHE A 7 6.36 -21.36 -0.14
C PHE A 7 7.37 -20.53 0.65
N ARG A 8 7.08 -20.23 1.94
CA ARG A 8 7.89 -19.30 2.74
C ARG A 8 7.99 -19.73 4.20
N LYS A 9 8.55 -20.91 4.42
CA LYS A 9 8.79 -21.47 5.77
C LYS A 9 9.63 -20.54 6.67
N ASP A 10 10.55 -19.78 6.07
CA ASP A 10 11.43 -18.84 6.78
C ASP A 10 10.64 -17.76 7.50
N TYR A 11 9.58 -17.22 6.83
CA TYR A 11 8.73 -16.18 7.44
C TYR A 11 7.70 -16.77 8.42
N TYR A 12 7.31 -18.02 8.22
CA TYR A 12 6.41 -18.71 9.15
C TYR A 12 7.06 -18.95 10.51
N GLN A 13 8.37 -19.13 10.54
CA GLN A 13 9.14 -19.32 11.78
C GLN A 13 9.38 -18.00 12.54
N HIS A 14 9.34 -16.84 11.86
CA HIS A 14 9.49 -15.53 12.47
C HIS A 14 8.13 -15.00 12.93
N LYS A 15 7.80 -15.18 14.21
CA LYS A 15 6.54 -14.76 14.83
C LYS A 15 6.14 -13.31 14.48
N GLY A 16 7.09 -12.38 14.41
CA GLY A 16 6.83 -10.98 14.08
C GLY A 16 6.25 -10.77 12.68
N GLY A 17 6.81 -11.43 11.64
CA GLY A 17 6.32 -11.31 10.25
C GLY A 17 4.89 -11.83 10.10
N LEU A 18 4.61 -12.97 10.71
CA LEU A 18 3.29 -13.56 10.68
C LEU A 18 2.24 -12.67 11.37
N THR A 19 2.58 -12.12 12.53
CA THR A 19 1.70 -11.22 13.29
C THR A 19 1.42 -9.93 12.50
N LEU A 20 2.43 -9.36 11.84
CA LEU A 20 2.27 -8.19 10.97
C LEU A 20 1.28 -8.47 9.83
N LEU A 21 1.45 -9.60 9.13
CA LEU A 21 0.56 -9.96 8.02
C LEU A 21 -0.88 -10.15 8.48
N PHE A 22 -1.08 -10.83 9.62
CA PHE A 22 -2.41 -10.96 10.21
C PHE A 22 -3.03 -9.63 10.60
N ALA A 23 -2.25 -8.76 11.24
CA ALA A 23 -2.72 -7.44 11.61
C ALA A 23 -3.20 -6.65 10.39
N LEU A 24 -2.45 -6.67 9.27
CA LEU A 24 -2.83 -5.99 8.03
C LEU A 24 -4.11 -6.60 7.41
N VAL A 25 -4.19 -7.95 7.34
CA VAL A 25 -5.34 -8.66 6.77
C VAL A 25 -6.62 -8.41 7.57
N MET A 26 -6.53 -8.19 8.88
CA MET A 26 -7.69 -7.86 9.72
C MET A 26 -8.01 -6.37 9.70
N PHE A 27 -6.99 -5.51 9.76
CA PHE A 27 -7.16 -4.06 9.91
C PHE A 27 -7.88 -3.42 8.71
N PHE A 28 -7.43 -3.69 7.48
CA PHE A 28 -7.95 -3.02 6.28
C PHE A 28 -9.41 -3.38 5.96
N PRO A 29 -9.86 -4.66 5.99
CA PRO A 29 -11.26 -5.00 5.77
C PRO A 29 -12.18 -4.46 6.86
N VAL A 30 -11.74 -4.47 8.13
CA VAL A 30 -12.52 -3.87 9.24
C VAL A 30 -12.65 -2.37 9.05
N LEU A 31 -11.57 -1.67 8.70
CA LEU A 31 -11.59 -0.24 8.40
C LEU A 31 -12.52 0.08 7.23
N THR A 32 -12.51 -0.75 6.19
CA THR A 32 -13.42 -0.62 5.04
C THR A 32 -14.88 -0.77 5.47
N SER A 33 -15.20 -1.80 6.24
CA SER A 33 -16.55 -2.02 6.76
C SER A 33 -17.05 -0.85 7.59
N LEU A 34 -16.22 -0.34 8.50
CA LEU A 34 -16.57 0.82 9.34
C LEU A 34 -16.85 2.09 8.52
N LEU A 35 -16.07 2.36 7.46
CA LEU A 35 -16.31 3.53 6.61
C LEU A 35 -17.59 3.39 5.77
N VAL A 36 -17.88 2.19 5.29
CA VAL A 36 -19.11 1.90 4.54
C VAL A 36 -20.33 2.09 5.41
N ASP A 37 -20.32 1.56 6.63
CA ASP A 37 -21.45 1.64 7.57
C ASP A 37 -21.78 3.07 7.98
N GLN A 38 -20.76 3.91 8.15
CA GLN A 38 -20.96 5.29 8.60
C GLN A 38 -21.32 6.28 7.49
N ASN A 39 -21.17 5.91 6.20
CA ASN A 39 -21.41 6.78 5.04
C ASN A 39 -20.69 8.15 5.08
N LEU A 40 -19.65 8.31 5.90
CA LEU A 40 -18.95 9.58 6.10
C LEU A 40 -18.01 9.91 4.95
N PHE A 41 -17.31 8.88 4.44
CA PHE A 41 -16.31 9.03 3.41
C PHE A 41 -16.35 7.87 2.41
N THR A 42 -15.83 8.13 1.22
CA THR A 42 -15.65 7.08 0.20
C THR A 42 -14.50 6.15 0.59
N VAL A 43 -14.66 4.86 0.36
CA VAL A 43 -13.64 3.82 0.64
C VAL A 43 -12.30 4.11 -0.07
N TYR A 44 -12.32 4.88 -1.15
CA TYR A 44 -11.12 5.27 -1.91
C TYR A 44 -10.16 6.20 -1.15
N ILE A 45 -10.53 6.73 0.01
CA ILE A 45 -9.61 7.44 0.91
C ILE A 45 -8.61 6.48 1.55
N ILE A 46 -9.00 5.21 1.79
CA ILE A 46 -8.12 4.24 2.44
C ILE A 46 -6.93 3.95 1.52
N PRO A 47 -5.67 4.16 1.99
CA PRO A 47 -4.48 3.94 1.19
C PRO A 47 -4.11 2.45 1.15
N PHE A 48 -4.86 1.61 0.42
CA PHE A 48 -4.57 0.17 0.28
C PHE A 48 -3.17 -0.09 -0.29
N ALA A 49 -2.65 0.80 -1.12
CA ALA A 49 -1.27 0.73 -1.63
C ALA A 49 -0.21 0.81 -0.51
N MET A 50 -0.58 1.24 0.70
CA MET A 50 0.29 1.18 1.87
C MET A 50 0.63 -0.28 2.27
N VAL A 51 -0.31 -1.22 2.07
CA VAL A 51 -0.11 -2.63 2.39
C VAL A 51 1.08 -3.23 1.65
N PRO A 52 1.13 -3.20 0.30
CA PRO A 52 2.27 -3.75 -0.42
C PRO A 52 3.56 -2.98 -0.15
N ILE A 53 3.51 -1.68 0.17
CA ILE A 53 4.68 -0.92 0.59
C ILE A 53 5.27 -1.51 1.87
N ILE A 54 4.44 -1.68 2.90
CA ILE A 54 4.86 -2.24 4.20
C ILE A 54 5.37 -3.67 4.03
N VAL A 55 4.57 -4.54 3.40
CA VAL A 55 4.93 -5.96 3.28
C VAL A 55 6.21 -6.12 2.47
N ARG A 56 6.42 -5.32 1.42
CA ARG A 56 7.62 -5.42 0.60
C ARG A 56 8.89 -4.99 1.33
N VAL A 57 8.80 -3.98 2.20
CA VAL A 57 9.94 -3.48 2.98
C VAL A 57 10.45 -4.54 3.95
N PHE A 58 9.54 -5.29 4.57
CA PHE A 58 9.89 -6.30 5.59
C PHE A 58 10.05 -7.71 5.03
N LEU A 59 9.39 -8.01 3.92
CA LEU A 59 9.34 -9.35 3.33
C LEU A 59 9.78 -9.31 1.86
N ASP A 60 8.89 -9.69 0.95
CA ASP A 60 9.17 -9.70 -0.49
C ASP A 60 7.98 -9.28 -1.34
N SER A 61 8.26 -8.99 -2.64
CA SER A 61 7.25 -8.51 -3.58
C SER A 61 6.14 -9.54 -3.86
N ARG A 62 6.48 -10.83 -3.86
CA ARG A 62 5.49 -11.90 -4.11
C ARG A 62 4.50 -12.02 -2.97
N THR A 63 5.02 -12.03 -1.74
CA THR A 63 4.18 -12.03 -0.54
C THR A 63 3.34 -10.76 -0.45
N ALA A 64 3.92 -9.59 -0.79
CA ALA A 64 3.20 -8.32 -0.81
C ALA A 64 1.99 -8.36 -1.77
N PHE A 65 2.19 -8.90 -2.98
CA PHE A 65 1.11 -9.03 -3.96
C PHE A 65 0.00 -9.98 -3.47
N MET A 66 0.36 -11.15 -2.95
CA MET A 66 -0.61 -12.13 -2.45
C MET A 66 -1.44 -11.57 -1.28
N ILE A 67 -0.78 -10.91 -0.33
CA ILE A 67 -1.46 -10.33 0.84
C ILE A 67 -2.39 -9.20 0.43
N VAL A 68 -1.95 -8.27 -0.44
CA VAL A 68 -2.81 -7.19 -0.88
C VAL A 68 -4.01 -7.67 -1.69
N CYS A 69 -3.84 -8.66 -2.55
CA CYS A 69 -4.96 -9.28 -3.26
C CYS A 69 -5.98 -9.89 -2.28
N THR A 70 -5.50 -10.59 -1.25
CA THR A 70 -6.38 -11.15 -0.21
C THR A 70 -7.16 -10.05 0.52
N ILE A 71 -6.49 -8.96 0.90
CA ILE A 71 -7.10 -7.82 1.58
C ILE A 71 -8.16 -7.15 0.68
N ILE A 72 -7.82 -6.89 -0.58
CA ILE A 72 -8.75 -6.29 -1.55
C ILE A 72 -10.01 -7.16 -1.73
N MET A 73 -9.83 -8.48 -1.89
CA MET A 73 -10.96 -9.42 -2.02
C MET A 73 -11.84 -9.43 -0.76
N LEU A 74 -11.24 -9.49 0.43
CA LEU A 74 -12.02 -9.45 1.68
C LEU A 74 -12.75 -8.11 1.85
N SER A 75 -12.09 -6.99 1.56
CA SER A 75 -12.68 -5.66 1.65
C SER A 75 -13.81 -5.45 0.63
N SER A 76 -13.71 -6.05 -0.54
CA SER A 76 -14.70 -5.90 -1.61
C SER A 76 -16.07 -6.51 -1.26
N ILE A 77 -16.12 -7.48 -0.34
CA ILE A 77 -17.37 -8.17 0.07
C ILE A 77 -18.37 -7.17 0.69
N THR A 78 -17.88 -6.14 1.37
CA THR A 78 -18.73 -5.14 2.04
C THR A 78 -19.19 -4.01 1.10
N LEU A 79 -18.69 -3.97 -0.14
CA LEU A 79 -18.92 -2.87 -1.06
C LEU A 79 -20.09 -3.11 -1.99
N ARG A 80 -20.79 -2.01 -2.33
CA ARG A 80 -21.89 -2.04 -3.29
C ARG A 80 -21.42 -2.23 -4.74
N TYR A 81 -20.24 -1.67 -5.08
CA TYR A 81 -19.60 -1.75 -6.40
C TYR A 81 -18.21 -2.37 -6.30
N PRO A 82 -18.11 -3.69 -6.06
CA PRO A 82 -16.83 -4.34 -5.80
C PRO A 82 -15.89 -4.35 -7.00
N TYR A 83 -16.43 -4.40 -8.22
CA TYR A 83 -15.64 -4.50 -9.45
C TYR A 83 -14.73 -3.28 -9.67
N GLU A 84 -15.28 -2.08 -9.59
CA GLU A 84 -14.55 -0.82 -9.72
C GLU A 84 -13.46 -0.71 -8.64
N PHE A 85 -13.81 -1.03 -7.40
CA PHE A 85 -12.88 -1.02 -6.29
C PHE A 85 -11.71 -2.00 -6.51
N ILE A 86 -11.98 -3.25 -6.90
CA ILE A 86 -10.95 -4.26 -7.13
C ILE A 86 -9.99 -3.79 -8.22
N LEU A 87 -10.50 -3.31 -9.35
CA LEU A 87 -9.67 -2.81 -10.45
C LEU A 87 -8.72 -1.69 -10.01
N LEU A 88 -9.27 -0.66 -9.36
CA LEU A 88 -8.50 0.48 -8.90
C LEU A 88 -7.43 0.07 -7.89
N GLN A 89 -7.79 -0.75 -6.89
CA GLN A 89 -6.86 -1.14 -5.83
C GLN A 89 -5.78 -2.11 -6.31
N VAL A 90 -6.09 -3.04 -7.21
CA VAL A 90 -5.09 -3.96 -7.78
C VAL A 90 -4.05 -3.18 -8.57
N VAL A 91 -4.47 -2.26 -9.45
CA VAL A 91 -3.52 -1.47 -10.24
C VAL A 91 -2.69 -0.55 -9.37
N ALA A 92 -3.27 0.14 -8.39
CA ALA A 92 -2.53 0.95 -7.43
C ALA A 92 -1.48 0.13 -6.66
N SER A 93 -1.84 -1.09 -6.26
CA SER A 93 -0.93 -2.00 -5.57
C SER A 93 0.21 -2.49 -6.47
N MET A 94 -0.06 -2.75 -7.74
CA MET A 94 0.96 -3.10 -8.73
C MET A 94 1.94 -1.93 -8.96
N ILE A 95 1.43 -0.70 -9.09
CA ILE A 95 2.26 0.51 -9.21
C ILE A 95 3.14 0.65 -7.96
N ALA A 96 2.58 0.46 -6.75
CA ALA A 96 3.34 0.51 -5.51
C ALA A 96 4.47 -0.51 -5.48
N ILE A 97 4.18 -1.77 -5.82
CA ILE A 97 5.18 -2.84 -5.84
C ILE A 97 6.28 -2.56 -6.87
N TYR A 98 5.92 -2.11 -8.04
CA TYR A 98 6.89 -1.82 -9.10
C TYR A 98 7.77 -0.61 -8.78
N SER A 99 7.15 0.49 -8.36
CA SER A 99 7.84 1.75 -8.06
C SER A 99 8.86 1.62 -6.93
N LEU A 100 8.65 0.70 -6.00
CA LEU A 100 9.53 0.47 -4.86
C LEU A 100 10.58 -0.63 -5.09
N ARG A 101 10.87 -0.98 -6.33
CA ARG A 101 11.82 -2.06 -6.65
C ARG A 101 13.21 -1.85 -6.05
N GLU A 102 13.62 -0.60 -5.88
CA GLU A 102 14.91 -0.20 -5.31
C GLU A 102 14.71 0.81 -4.17
N LEU A 103 14.13 0.37 -3.05
CA LEU A 103 13.92 1.22 -1.88
C LEU A 103 15.25 1.61 -1.24
N SER A 104 15.85 2.70 -1.72
CA SER A 104 17.05 3.29 -1.13
C SER A 104 16.86 4.72 -0.60
N GLN A 105 15.76 5.39 -0.95
CA GLN A 105 15.56 6.80 -0.61
C GLN A 105 14.11 7.14 -0.28
N ARG A 106 13.93 8.06 0.69
CA ARG A 106 12.60 8.62 1.09
C ARG A 106 11.85 9.28 -0.07
N SER A 107 12.58 9.89 -1.00
CA SER A 107 12.02 10.56 -2.19
C SER A 107 11.26 9.59 -3.12
N GLN A 108 11.54 8.30 -3.05
CA GLN A 108 10.85 7.29 -3.86
C GLN A 108 9.39 7.12 -3.43
N LEU A 109 9.06 7.29 -2.13
CA LEU A 109 7.68 7.23 -1.66
C LEU A 109 6.83 8.37 -2.23
N ILE A 110 7.39 9.58 -2.33
CA ILE A 110 6.69 10.73 -2.92
C ILE A 110 6.40 10.45 -4.40
N ARG A 111 7.39 9.95 -5.13
CA ARG A 111 7.23 9.55 -6.54
C ARG A 111 6.19 8.44 -6.69
N THR A 112 6.22 7.44 -5.82
CA THR A 112 5.25 6.34 -5.81
C THR A 112 3.84 6.84 -5.55
N ALA A 113 3.64 7.73 -4.57
CA ALA A 113 2.34 8.33 -4.28
C ALA A 113 1.79 9.10 -5.48
N PHE A 114 2.66 9.84 -6.19
CA PHE A 114 2.28 10.55 -7.41
C PHE A 114 1.86 9.58 -8.54
N PHE A 115 2.62 8.51 -8.78
CA PHE A 115 2.26 7.51 -9.79
C PHE A 115 0.96 6.77 -9.45
N ILE A 116 0.71 6.49 -8.17
CA ILE A 116 -0.55 5.89 -7.73
C ILE A 116 -1.72 6.84 -7.97
N PHE A 117 -1.56 8.13 -7.64
CA PHE A 117 -2.60 9.13 -7.92
C PHE A 117 -2.91 9.22 -9.43
N VAL A 118 -1.89 9.28 -10.27
CA VAL A 118 -2.07 9.28 -11.74
C VAL A 118 -2.75 7.99 -12.21
N GLY A 119 -2.34 6.84 -11.69
CA GLY A 119 -2.95 5.55 -12.00
C GLY A 119 -4.44 5.50 -11.64
N TYR A 120 -4.81 5.95 -10.45
CA TYR A 120 -6.21 6.07 -10.04
C TYR A 120 -6.99 7.01 -10.96
N ALA A 121 -6.44 8.20 -11.26
CA ALA A 121 -7.11 9.20 -12.08
C ALA A 121 -7.39 8.68 -13.50
N LEU A 122 -6.39 8.04 -14.12
CA LEU A 122 -6.53 7.49 -15.48
C LEU A 122 -7.53 6.33 -15.54
N LEU A 123 -7.44 5.39 -14.58
CA LEU A 123 -8.36 4.25 -14.55
C LEU A 123 -9.78 4.67 -14.24
N TYR A 124 -9.97 5.53 -13.25
CA TYR A 124 -11.28 6.02 -12.89
C TYR A 124 -11.92 6.80 -14.04
N PHE A 125 -11.17 7.67 -14.72
CA PHE A 125 -11.61 8.36 -15.92
C PHE A 125 -12.05 7.38 -17.03
N SER A 126 -11.27 6.31 -17.25
CA SER A 126 -11.61 5.28 -18.24
C SER A 126 -12.89 4.53 -17.87
N LEU A 127 -13.08 4.22 -16.59
CA LEU A 127 -14.30 3.55 -16.10
C LEU A 127 -15.54 4.45 -16.22
N GLU A 128 -15.41 5.75 -15.90
CA GLU A 128 -16.51 6.70 -16.07
C GLU A 128 -16.92 6.84 -17.54
N LEU A 129 -15.94 6.89 -18.46
CA LEU A 129 -16.24 6.94 -19.91
C LEU A 129 -17.00 5.71 -20.41
N ILE A 130 -16.68 4.52 -19.87
CA ILE A 130 -17.36 3.28 -20.25
C ILE A 130 -18.80 3.25 -19.70
N ASN A 131 -18.99 3.75 -18.46
CA ASN A 131 -20.28 3.64 -17.78
C ASN A 131 -21.28 4.72 -18.19
N GLU A 132 -20.83 5.96 -18.36
CA GLU A 132 -21.75 7.11 -18.50
C GLU A 132 -21.89 7.65 -19.92
N ASN A 133 -21.00 7.31 -20.86
CA ASN A 133 -20.99 7.82 -22.25
C ASN A 133 -21.08 9.35 -22.39
N ASP A 134 -20.95 10.11 -21.29
CA ASP A 134 -21.15 11.56 -21.26
C ASP A 134 -20.08 12.25 -20.39
N LEU A 135 -19.21 13.02 -21.04
CA LEU A 135 -18.10 13.74 -20.40
C LEU A 135 -18.55 14.83 -19.42
N THR A 136 -19.81 15.25 -19.48
CA THR A 136 -20.34 16.35 -18.65
C THR A 136 -20.69 15.92 -17.23
N ARG A 137 -20.75 14.60 -16.96
CA ARG A 137 -21.17 14.04 -15.67
C ARG A 137 -20.04 13.51 -14.81
N LEU A 138 -18.79 13.86 -15.13
CA LEU A 138 -17.61 13.41 -14.38
C LEU A 138 -17.68 13.81 -12.91
N ASN A 139 -17.52 12.84 -12.02
CA ASN A 139 -17.55 13.07 -10.59
C ASN A 139 -16.21 13.60 -10.06
N THR A 140 -16.02 14.91 -10.17
CA THR A 140 -14.78 15.59 -9.74
C THR A 140 -14.41 15.34 -8.27
N ARG A 141 -15.37 15.01 -7.41
CA ARG A 141 -15.10 14.72 -5.98
C ARG A 141 -14.25 13.47 -5.79
N MET A 142 -14.33 12.49 -6.68
CA MET A 142 -13.52 11.26 -6.59
C MET A 142 -12.02 11.56 -6.73
N TYR A 143 -11.65 12.51 -7.58
CA TYR A 143 -10.23 12.91 -7.76
C TYR A 143 -9.66 13.55 -6.48
N LEU A 144 -10.49 14.27 -5.71
CA LEU A 144 -10.09 14.78 -4.38
C LEU A 144 -9.81 13.63 -3.41
N TYR A 145 -10.62 12.57 -3.42
CA TYR A 145 -10.38 11.40 -2.57
C TYR A 145 -9.09 10.67 -2.96
N PHE A 146 -8.79 10.56 -4.25
CA PHE A 146 -7.52 9.99 -4.72
C PHE A 146 -6.32 10.86 -4.31
N MET A 147 -6.46 12.19 -4.30
CA MET A 147 -5.42 13.10 -3.82
C MET A 147 -5.19 12.92 -2.31
N ILE A 148 -6.24 12.83 -1.51
CA ILE A 148 -6.15 12.55 -0.08
C ILE A 148 -5.48 11.19 0.16
N ASN A 149 -5.85 10.16 -0.59
CA ASN A 149 -5.22 8.84 -0.56
C ASN A 149 -3.70 8.94 -0.81
N GLY A 150 -3.29 9.69 -1.85
CA GLY A 150 -1.88 9.93 -2.15
C GLY A 150 -1.13 10.63 -1.02
N VAL A 151 -1.75 11.61 -0.34
CA VAL A 151 -1.17 12.27 0.85
C VAL A 151 -1.06 11.27 2.01
N LEU A 152 -2.08 10.45 2.24
CA LEU A 152 -2.06 9.42 3.28
C LEU A 152 -0.98 8.36 3.03
N LEU A 153 -0.64 8.06 1.78
CA LEU A 153 0.47 7.17 1.45
C LEU A 153 1.82 7.67 1.95
N LEU A 154 2.02 8.97 2.08
CA LEU A 154 3.26 9.54 2.64
C LEU A 154 3.45 9.16 4.11
N PHE A 155 2.36 8.90 4.83
CA PHE A 155 2.40 8.38 6.20
C PHE A 155 2.89 6.93 6.29
N ALA A 156 3.05 6.23 5.16
CA ALA A 156 3.68 4.91 5.16
C ALA A 156 5.10 4.97 5.76
N TYR A 157 5.85 6.06 5.54
CA TYR A 157 7.22 6.19 6.06
C TYR A 157 7.28 6.22 7.60
N PRO A 158 6.62 7.14 8.31
CA PRO A 158 6.61 7.10 9.76
C PRO A 158 5.98 5.82 10.32
N LEU A 159 5.00 5.25 9.62
CA LEU A 159 4.40 3.98 10.01
C LEU A 159 5.40 2.82 9.91
N LEU A 160 6.24 2.77 8.87
CA LEU A 160 7.32 1.77 8.76
C LEU A 160 8.25 1.84 9.97
N PHE A 161 8.67 3.04 10.39
CA PHE A 161 9.52 3.22 11.56
C PHE A 161 8.85 2.70 12.87
N VAL A 162 7.56 2.99 13.04
CA VAL A 162 6.79 2.48 14.18
C VAL A 162 6.70 0.95 14.16
N LEU A 163 6.44 0.37 12.99
CA LEU A 163 6.36 -1.09 12.81
C LEU A 163 7.70 -1.78 13.06
N GLU A 164 8.82 -1.18 12.60
CA GLU A 164 10.17 -1.67 12.91
C GLU A 164 10.39 -1.78 14.42
N LYS A 165 9.99 -0.75 15.17
CA LYS A 165 10.14 -0.71 16.62
C LYS A 165 9.23 -1.72 17.34
N ILE A 166 8.01 -1.90 16.87
CA ILE A 166 7.02 -2.81 17.48
C ILE A 166 7.38 -4.28 17.22
N PHE A 167 7.74 -4.61 15.98
CA PHE A 167 7.97 -6.00 15.57
C PHE A 167 9.44 -6.42 15.63
N GLY A 168 10.35 -5.50 15.97
CA GLY A 168 11.79 -5.79 16.10
C GLY A 168 12.47 -6.12 14.77
N PHE A 169 11.91 -5.66 13.64
CA PHE A 169 12.53 -5.78 12.32
C PHE A 169 13.49 -4.63 12.05
N THR A 170 14.56 -4.91 11.31
CA THR A 170 15.36 -3.87 10.65
C THR A 170 15.00 -3.89 9.17
N SER A 171 14.42 -2.79 8.67
CA SER A 171 14.10 -2.69 7.25
C SER A 171 15.36 -2.44 6.42
N ASN A 172 15.31 -2.82 5.15
CA ASN A 172 16.36 -2.50 4.20
C ASN A 172 16.58 -0.98 4.07
N VAL A 173 15.56 -0.16 4.29
CA VAL A 173 15.63 1.30 4.29
C VAL A 173 16.53 1.81 5.41
N THR A 174 16.31 1.34 6.63
CA THR A 174 17.14 1.68 7.80
C THR A 174 18.58 1.23 7.62
N LEU A 175 18.82 0.04 7.06
CA LEU A 175 20.17 -0.45 6.79
C LEU A 175 20.91 0.41 5.76
N VAL A 176 20.23 0.82 4.68
CA VAL A 176 20.82 1.71 3.66
C VAL A 176 21.08 3.10 4.21
N GLU A 177 20.18 3.67 5.02
CA GLU A 177 20.41 4.96 5.68
C GLU A 177 21.62 4.92 6.62
N LEU A 178 21.74 3.88 7.45
CA LEU A 178 22.88 3.70 8.33
C LEU A 178 24.19 3.52 7.56
N SER A 179 24.18 2.78 6.45
CA SER A 179 25.35 2.63 5.58
C SER A 179 25.78 3.97 4.97
N ASN A 180 24.83 4.80 4.51
CA ASN A 180 25.13 6.10 3.94
C ASN A 180 25.69 7.10 4.98
N ILE A 181 25.19 7.07 6.22
CA ILE A 181 25.69 7.89 7.31
C ILE A 181 27.13 7.49 7.66
N ASN A 182 27.41 6.20 7.73
CA ASN A 182 28.74 5.68 8.04
C ASN A 182 29.76 6.08 6.95
N ASN A 183 29.39 5.99 5.67
CA ASN A 183 30.22 6.45 4.56
C ASN A 183 30.52 7.96 4.62
N LYS A 184 29.56 8.79 5.04
CA LYS A 184 29.75 10.22 5.17
C LYS A 184 30.73 10.56 6.32
N ILE A 185 30.60 9.90 7.47
CA ILE A 185 31.50 10.08 8.61
C ILE A 185 32.92 9.64 8.26
N LEU A 186 33.08 8.49 7.59
CA LEU A 186 34.38 7.98 7.16
C LEU A 186 35.06 8.94 6.16
N ARG A 187 34.27 9.61 5.29
CA ARG A 187 34.80 10.58 4.33
C ARG A 187 35.21 11.91 4.95
N GLU A 188 34.60 12.30 6.09
CA GLU A 188 34.98 13.50 6.85
C GLU A 188 36.22 13.25 7.73
N MET A 189 36.54 11.97 8.04
CA MET A 189 37.69 11.57 8.85
C MET A 189 38.93 11.20 8.01
N SER A 190 38.81 11.11 6.71
CA SER A 190 39.88 10.81 5.74
C SER A 190 40.31 12.07 5.01
#